data_45186839d059bd37695dc43ec25ce8a0
#
_entry.id   45186839d059bd37695dc43ec25ce8a0
#
_cell.length_a   1.000
_cell.length_b   1.000
_cell.length_c   1.000
_cell.angle_alpha   90.00
_cell.angle_beta   90.00
_cell.angle_gamma   90.00
#
_symmetry.space_group_name_H-M   'P 1'
#
loop_
_entity.id
_entity.type
_entity.pdbx_description
1 polymer ?
#
loop_
_entity_poly.entity_id
_entity_poly.type
_entity_poly.pdbx_seq_one_letter_code
_entity_poly.pdbx_strand_id
1 'polypeptide(L)'
;MKLPVFNKFRDSKFLLLMVLSGPGFFFMSSMINDANATEDNSTSMVLNTQHTIPLKVAQQLAMATQDACTDKGFPVTVSVLNRDGIDILLARGDGTTGASVDVARDKAYAAVGFQSPTSGLEERAKTSNPGIIAVEGFTVLPGGLPIRAGDEVVGGIGVSGAPSGKIDEECATAGLSAIASTISSIDTSNASNQMNNTSVTNPNSNLTSNARSNNLTSIESSP
;
A
#
# COMPACT_ATOMS: atom_id res chain seq x y z
N MET A 1 -42.09 -14.63 -18.16
CA MET A 1 -41.94 -13.18 -18.17
C MET A 1 -40.52 -12.88 -18.68
N LYS A 2 -40.40 -12.36 -19.89
CA LYS A 2 -39.15 -12.22 -20.65
C LYS A 2 -38.48 -10.89 -20.33
N LEU A 3 -37.20 -10.91 -19.95
CA LEU A 3 -36.36 -9.72 -19.82
C LEU A 3 -35.84 -9.29 -21.18
N PRO A 4 -35.80 -8.00 -21.56
CA PRO A 4 -35.21 -7.54 -22.76
C PRO A 4 -33.69 -7.30 -22.63
N VAL A 5 -32.96 -7.90 -23.56
CA VAL A 5 -31.55 -7.64 -23.81
C VAL A 5 -31.44 -6.31 -24.59
N PHE A 6 -30.74 -5.32 -24.00
CA PHE A 6 -30.42 -4.08 -24.68
C PHE A 6 -29.05 -4.21 -25.35
N ASN A 7 -29.06 -4.46 -26.64
CA ASN A 7 -27.89 -4.38 -27.49
C ASN A 7 -27.91 -3.01 -28.19
N LYS A 8 -26.92 -2.16 -27.88
CA LYS A 8 -26.75 -0.87 -28.51
C LYS A 8 -25.47 -0.87 -29.34
N PHE A 9 -25.58 -1.38 -30.56
CA PHE A 9 -24.61 -1.14 -31.61
C PHE A 9 -24.70 0.32 -32.04
N ARG A 10 -23.56 0.99 -32.10
CA ARG A 10 -23.46 2.36 -32.59
C ARG A 10 -22.63 2.37 -33.86
N ASP A 11 -23.34 2.57 -34.96
CA ASP A 11 -22.82 2.69 -36.30
C ASP A 11 -21.78 3.81 -36.42
N SER A 12 -20.60 3.45 -36.94
CA SER A 12 -19.63 4.40 -37.47
C SER A 12 -19.74 4.44 -38.97
N LYS A 13 -20.23 5.56 -39.47
CA LYS A 13 -20.38 5.84 -40.93
C LYS A 13 -19.02 6.05 -41.55
N PHE A 14 -18.60 5.11 -42.37
CA PHE A 14 -17.54 5.30 -43.35
C PHE A 14 -18.06 6.19 -44.48
N LEU A 15 -17.51 7.39 -44.58
CA LEU A 15 -17.75 8.26 -45.75
C LEU A 15 -16.63 8.04 -46.74
N LEU A 16 -16.98 7.34 -47.84
CA LEU A 16 -16.13 7.13 -49.00
C LEU A 16 -16.23 8.36 -49.88
N LEU A 17 -15.15 9.11 -50.05
CA LEU A 17 -15.10 10.18 -51.07
C LEU A 17 -14.14 9.79 -52.20
N MET A 18 -14.74 9.44 -53.33
CA MET A 18 -14.06 9.35 -54.62
C MET A 18 -13.85 10.75 -55.17
N VAL A 19 -12.61 11.10 -55.53
CA VAL A 19 -12.35 12.22 -56.41
C VAL A 19 -11.40 11.82 -57.51
N LEU A 20 -11.87 12.16 -58.71
CA LEU A 20 -11.40 11.92 -60.06
C LEU A 20 -9.97 12.38 -60.36
N SER A 21 -9.45 11.65 -61.31
CA SER A 21 -8.27 11.84 -62.14
C SER A 21 -8.09 13.21 -62.77
N GLY A 22 -6.82 13.66 -62.80
CA GLY A 22 -6.33 14.69 -63.72
C GLY A 22 -4.79 14.67 -63.77
N PRO A 23 -4.17 14.70 -64.95
CA PRO A 23 -2.75 14.46 -65.12
C PRO A 23 -1.88 15.72 -65.09
N GLY A 24 -0.70 15.55 -64.56
CA GLY A 24 0.44 16.39 -64.88
C GLY A 24 0.81 17.45 -63.88
N PHE A 25 1.85 17.19 -63.14
CA PHE A 25 3.00 18.12 -63.06
C PHE A 25 4.17 17.42 -62.40
N PHE A 26 5.20 17.27 -63.16
CA PHE A 26 6.54 16.91 -62.72
C PHE A 26 7.10 18.05 -61.86
N PHE A 27 7.46 17.80 -60.62
CA PHE A 27 8.47 18.60 -59.95
C PHE A 27 9.39 17.74 -59.09
N MET A 28 10.57 17.89 -59.41
CA MET A 28 11.82 17.29 -59.01
C MET A 28 12.18 17.75 -57.58
N SER A 29 12.73 16.80 -56.84
CA SER A 29 13.81 16.98 -55.88
C SER A 29 13.56 17.82 -54.63
N SER A 30 13.58 17.13 -53.52
CA SER A 30 14.50 17.53 -52.45
C SER A 30 14.70 16.33 -51.52
N MET A 31 15.92 15.85 -51.51
CA MET A 31 16.44 14.98 -50.46
C MET A 31 16.33 15.73 -49.13
N ILE A 32 15.42 15.31 -48.30
CA ILE A 32 15.47 15.66 -46.88
C ILE A 32 16.07 14.45 -46.18
N ASN A 33 17.28 14.66 -45.68
CA ASN A 33 17.91 13.76 -44.73
C ASN A 33 16.92 13.50 -43.60
N ASP A 34 16.37 12.31 -43.54
CA ASP A 34 15.78 11.79 -42.33
C ASP A 34 16.86 11.75 -41.27
N ALA A 35 16.91 12.80 -40.48
CA ALA A 35 17.58 12.75 -39.19
C ALA A 35 16.91 11.65 -38.40
N ASN A 36 17.65 10.60 -38.21
CA ASN A 36 17.32 9.46 -37.36
C ASN A 36 17.00 9.98 -35.95
N ALA A 37 15.76 10.33 -35.70
CA ALA A 37 15.25 10.51 -34.37
C ALA A 37 15.17 9.11 -33.75
N THR A 38 16.25 8.70 -33.11
CA THR A 38 16.20 7.65 -32.11
C THR A 38 15.24 8.15 -31.04
N GLU A 39 13.98 7.76 -31.14
CA GLU A 39 13.05 7.82 -30.01
C GLU A 39 13.68 6.94 -28.92
N ASP A 40 14.31 7.59 -27.96
CA ASP A 40 14.74 6.97 -26.71
C ASP A 40 13.48 6.55 -25.95
N ASN A 41 12.96 5.36 -26.32
CA ASN A 41 11.87 4.71 -25.65
C ASN A 41 12.35 4.13 -24.31
N SER A 42 12.94 4.98 -23.48
CA SER A 42 13.20 4.66 -22.09
C SER A 42 11.87 4.60 -21.38
N THR A 43 11.23 3.43 -21.45
CA THR A 43 10.10 3.10 -20.57
C THR A 43 10.63 3.16 -19.14
N SER A 44 10.47 4.31 -18.50
CA SER A 44 10.77 4.44 -17.08
C SER A 44 9.84 3.50 -16.33
N MET A 45 10.36 2.38 -15.84
CA MET A 45 9.63 1.53 -14.91
C MET A 45 9.39 2.34 -13.63
N VAL A 46 8.15 2.79 -13.47
CA VAL A 46 7.72 3.40 -12.21
C VAL A 46 7.49 2.27 -11.22
N LEU A 47 8.41 2.11 -10.28
CA LEU A 47 8.23 1.19 -9.16
C LEU A 47 7.16 1.77 -8.23
N ASN A 48 6.15 0.95 -7.92
CA ASN A 48 5.13 1.34 -6.96
C ASN A 48 5.74 1.30 -5.54
N THR A 49 5.81 2.45 -4.88
CA THR A 49 6.26 2.55 -3.49
C THR A 49 5.06 2.27 -2.58
N GLN A 50 5.19 1.28 -1.72
CA GLN A 50 4.17 0.95 -0.72
C GLN A 50 4.66 1.37 0.65
N HIS A 51 3.80 2.05 1.40
CA HIS A 51 4.09 2.43 2.77
C HIS A 51 3.54 1.39 3.76
N THR A 52 4.24 1.23 4.86
CA THR A 52 3.83 0.36 5.96
C THR A 52 4.06 1.05 7.28
N ILE A 53 3.27 0.69 8.30
CA ILE A 53 3.41 1.25 9.65
C ILE A 53 4.76 0.81 10.27
N PRO A 54 5.60 1.73 10.78
CA PRO A 54 6.84 1.37 11.46
C PRO A 54 6.60 0.70 12.82
N LEU A 55 7.49 -0.21 13.23
CA LEU A 55 7.41 -0.90 14.53
C LEU A 55 7.20 0.07 15.71
N LYS A 56 7.93 1.20 15.75
CA LYS A 56 7.79 2.19 16.81
C LYS A 56 6.38 2.76 16.92
N VAL A 57 5.73 3.00 15.79
CA VAL A 57 4.34 3.50 15.75
C VAL A 57 3.37 2.39 16.15
N ALA A 58 3.62 1.15 15.71
CA ALA A 58 2.84 -0.01 16.14
C ALA A 58 2.90 -0.23 17.66
N GLN A 59 4.07 -0.02 18.28
CA GLN A 59 4.22 -0.08 19.74
C GLN A 59 3.41 1.01 20.45
N GLN A 60 3.48 2.26 20.00
CA GLN A 60 2.69 3.36 20.55
C GLN A 60 1.19 3.09 20.42
N LEU A 61 0.75 2.61 19.26
CA LEU A 61 -0.64 2.24 19.02
C LEU A 61 -1.12 1.14 19.96
N ALA A 62 -0.34 0.07 20.10
CA ALA A 62 -0.70 -1.05 20.95
C ALA A 62 -0.81 -0.63 22.43
N MET A 63 0.14 0.17 22.94
CA MET A 63 0.11 0.69 24.31
C MET A 63 -1.13 1.58 24.54
N ALA A 64 -1.36 2.57 23.68
CA ALA A 64 -2.51 3.46 23.81
C ALA A 64 -3.85 2.69 23.74
N THR A 65 -3.92 1.63 22.93
CA THR A 65 -5.11 0.77 22.84
C THR A 65 -5.31 -0.06 24.10
N GLN A 66 -4.23 -0.64 24.65
CA GLN A 66 -4.31 -1.40 25.91
C GLN A 66 -4.69 -0.50 27.08
N ASP A 67 -4.12 0.71 27.17
CA ASP A 67 -4.47 1.71 28.18
C ASP A 67 -5.97 2.05 28.11
N ALA A 68 -6.48 2.35 26.91
CA ALA A 68 -7.90 2.67 26.71
C ALA A 68 -8.86 1.55 27.13
N CYS A 69 -8.47 0.28 26.95
CA CYS A 69 -9.23 -0.87 27.44
C CYS A 69 -9.07 -1.09 28.94
N THR A 70 -7.86 -0.91 29.45
CA THR A 70 -7.56 -1.05 30.91
C THR A 70 -8.33 -0.02 31.72
N ASP A 71 -8.47 1.21 31.24
CA ASP A 71 -9.31 2.26 31.84
C ASP A 71 -10.79 1.85 31.95
N LYS A 72 -11.24 0.97 31.06
CA LYS A 72 -12.56 0.36 31.09
C LYS A 72 -12.62 -0.91 31.97
N GLY A 73 -11.50 -1.34 32.53
CA GLY A 73 -11.38 -2.54 33.36
C GLY A 73 -11.19 -3.85 32.58
N PHE A 74 -10.82 -3.79 31.30
CA PHE A 74 -10.66 -4.98 30.46
C PHE A 74 -9.24 -5.14 29.95
N PRO A 75 -8.48 -6.18 30.36
CA PRO A 75 -7.23 -6.51 29.72
C PRO A 75 -7.48 -7.06 28.32
N VAL A 76 -6.69 -6.62 27.33
CA VAL A 76 -6.86 -7.02 25.94
C VAL A 76 -5.52 -7.43 25.29
N THR A 77 -5.61 -8.27 24.27
CA THR A 77 -4.53 -8.52 23.33
C THR A 77 -4.70 -7.61 22.12
N VAL A 78 -3.63 -6.98 21.69
CA VAL A 78 -3.55 -6.13 20.51
C VAL A 78 -2.59 -6.74 19.50
N SER A 79 -3.04 -6.93 18.27
CA SER A 79 -2.23 -7.30 17.11
C SER A 79 -2.16 -6.14 16.14
N VAL A 80 -0.95 -5.83 15.65
CA VAL A 80 -0.71 -4.83 14.60
C VAL A 80 0.00 -5.51 13.44
N LEU A 81 -0.63 -5.48 12.27
CA LEU A 81 -0.11 -6.04 11.03
C LEU A 81 0.31 -4.93 10.07
N ASN A 82 1.26 -5.26 9.18
CA ASN A 82 1.57 -4.39 8.06
C ASN A 82 0.45 -4.45 6.99
N ARG A 83 0.61 -3.69 5.90
CA ARG A 83 -0.39 -3.68 4.82
C ARG A 83 -0.53 -5.03 4.09
N ASP A 84 0.47 -5.91 4.18
CA ASP A 84 0.46 -7.24 3.56
C ASP A 84 -0.11 -8.31 4.49
N GLY A 85 -0.59 -7.92 5.68
CA GLY A 85 -1.14 -8.83 6.68
C GLY A 85 -0.09 -9.59 7.49
N ILE A 86 1.16 -9.13 7.51
CA ILE A 86 2.24 -9.75 8.28
C ILE A 86 2.37 -9.08 9.65
N ASP A 87 2.57 -9.87 10.69
CA ASP A 87 2.74 -9.37 12.06
C ASP A 87 3.91 -8.39 12.17
N ILE A 88 3.64 -7.18 12.68
CA ILE A 88 4.65 -6.24 13.16
C ILE A 88 4.79 -6.35 14.67
N LEU A 89 3.65 -6.44 15.37
CA LEU A 89 3.60 -6.48 16.84
C LEU A 89 2.38 -7.27 17.30
N LEU A 90 2.62 -8.14 18.29
CA LEU A 90 1.56 -8.75 19.10
C LEU A 90 1.84 -8.42 20.57
N ALA A 91 0.93 -7.70 21.21
CA ALA A 91 1.00 -7.34 22.62
C ALA A 91 -0.16 -7.99 23.36
N ARG A 92 0.13 -9.06 24.10
CA ARG A 92 -0.87 -9.72 24.95
C ARG A 92 -0.87 -9.08 26.33
N GLY A 93 -2.00 -8.49 26.75
CA GLY A 93 -2.19 -7.94 28.07
C GLY A 93 -2.22 -9.03 29.15
N ASP A 94 -1.73 -8.70 30.34
CA ASP A 94 -1.78 -9.61 31.49
C ASP A 94 -3.23 -9.95 31.85
N GLY A 95 -3.49 -11.23 32.08
CA GLY A 95 -4.84 -11.73 32.39
C GLY A 95 -5.72 -12.04 31.18
N THR A 96 -5.30 -11.76 29.94
CA THR A 96 -6.05 -12.19 28.76
C THR A 96 -5.91 -13.69 28.51
N THR A 97 -6.92 -14.29 27.87
CA THR A 97 -6.88 -15.70 27.48
C THR A 97 -5.94 -15.93 26.31
N GLY A 98 -5.41 -17.16 26.14
CA GLY A 98 -4.59 -17.52 24.97
C GLY A 98 -5.35 -17.35 23.65
N ALA A 99 -6.65 -17.64 23.64
CA ALA A 99 -7.50 -17.50 22.45
C ALA A 99 -7.59 -16.05 21.93
N SER A 100 -7.41 -15.05 22.81
CA SER A 100 -7.42 -13.63 22.40
C SER A 100 -6.30 -13.29 21.42
N VAL A 101 -5.21 -14.07 21.40
CA VAL A 101 -4.06 -13.88 20.49
C VAL A 101 -4.46 -14.10 19.05
N ASP A 102 -5.04 -15.24 18.75
CA ASP A 102 -5.44 -15.59 17.37
C ASP A 102 -6.61 -14.70 16.92
N VAL A 103 -7.59 -14.48 17.81
CA VAL A 103 -8.73 -13.61 17.47
C VAL A 103 -8.30 -12.16 17.19
N ALA A 104 -7.34 -11.60 17.94
CA ALA A 104 -6.82 -10.26 17.65
C ALA A 104 -6.11 -10.22 16.30
N ARG A 105 -5.30 -11.24 15.97
CA ARG A 105 -4.62 -11.34 14.69
C ARG A 105 -5.62 -11.45 13.53
N ASP A 106 -6.60 -12.33 13.63
CA ASP A 106 -7.61 -12.54 12.59
C ASP A 106 -8.47 -11.29 12.34
N LYS A 107 -8.78 -10.53 13.40
CA LYS A 107 -9.45 -9.22 13.29
C LYS A 107 -8.59 -8.22 12.51
N ALA A 108 -7.30 -8.11 12.85
CA ALA A 108 -6.37 -7.24 12.16
C ALA A 108 -6.23 -7.64 10.68
N TYR A 109 -6.11 -8.95 10.42
CA TYR A 109 -5.94 -9.49 9.08
C TYR A 109 -7.18 -9.25 8.21
N ALA A 110 -8.37 -9.47 8.75
CA ALA A 110 -9.61 -9.15 8.06
C ALA A 110 -9.75 -7.64 7.77
N ALA A 111 -9.37 -6.79 8.72
CA ALA A 111 -9.41 -5.34 8.54
C ALA A 111 -8.47 -4.84 7.43
N VAL A 112 -7.26 -5.41 7.33
CA VAL A 112 -6.31 -5.12 6.24
C VAL A 112 -6.84 -5.65 4.91
N GLY A 113 -7.23 -6.91 4.85
CA GLY A 113 -7.63 -7.57 3.61
C GLY A 113 -8.86 -6.94 2.97
N PHE A 114 -9.83 -6.51 3.77
CA PHE A 114 -11.03 -5.82 3.30
C PHE A 114 -10.93 -4.30 3.35
N GLN A 115 -9.86 -3.75 3.92
CA GLN A 115 -9.65 -2.31 4.11
C GLN A 115 -10.83 -1.61 4.81
N SER A 116 -11.47 -2.32 5.73
CA SER A 116 -12.74 -1.95 6.37
C SER A 116 -12.77 -2.42 7.83
N PRO A 117 -13.46 -1.69 8.73
CA PRO A 117 -13.74 -2.18 10.07
C PRO A 117 -14.42 -3.55 10.06
N THR A 118 -14.03 -4.43 10.98
CA THR A 118 -14.65 -5.78 11.06
C THR A 118 -16.12 -5.74 11.47
N SER A 119 -16.57 -4.72 12.19
CA SER A 119 -18.00 -4.48 12.44
C SER A 119 -18.80 -4.33 11.14
N GLY A 120 -18.25 -3.64 10.14
CA GLY A 120 -18.85 -3.55 8.80
C GLY A 120 -18.83 -4.88 8.04
N LEU A 121 -17.83 -5.75 8.31
CA LEU A 121 -17.78 -7.11 7.75
C LEU A 121 -18.85 -8.01 8.39
N GLU A 122 -19.04 -7.89 9.69
CA GLU A 122 -20.10 -8.61 10.42
C GLU A 122 -21.48 -8.36 9.81
N GLU A 123 -21.80 -7.08 9.54
CA GLU A 123 -23.05 -6.71 8.91
C GLU A 123 -23.16 -7.27 7.48
N ARG A 124 -22.09 -7.21 6.70
CA ARG A 124 -22.07 -7.80 5.34
C ARG A 124 -22.22 -9.32 5.36
N ALA A 125 -21.63 -10.00 6.33
CA ALA A 125 -21.78 -11.45 6.50
C ALA A 125 -23.23 -11.85 6.81
N LYS A 126 -23.95 -11.03 7.58
CA LYS A 126 -25.35 -11.26 7.91
C LYS A 126 -26.31 -10.98 6.76
N THR A 127 -25.94 -10.09 5.84
CA THR A 127 -26.88 -9.54 4.84
C THR A 127 -26.55 -9.92 3.40
N SER A 128 -25.40 -9.51 2.90
CA SER A 128 -25.09 -9.52 1.46
C SER A 128 -23.97 -10.49 1.05
N ASN A 129 -23.10 -10.88 1.98
CA ASN A 129 -21.96 -11.74 1.66
C ASN A 129 -21.64 -12.73 2.81
N PRO A 130 -22.47 -13.76 3.01
CA PRO A 130 -22.25 -14.75 4.08
C PRO A 130 -20.98 -15.59 3.89
N GLY A 131 -20.42 -15.65 2.68
CA GLY A 131 -19.19 -16.37 2.39
C GLY A 131 -17.92 -15.80 3.05
N ILE A 132 -17.97 -14.55 3.54
CA ILE A 132 -16.82 -13.93 4.23
C ILE A 132 -16.34 -14.77 5.43
N ILE A 133 -17.27 -15.40 6.16
CA ILE A 133 -16.94 -16.21 7.34
C ILE A 133 -16.17 -17.51 7.02
N ALA A 134 -16.16 -17.92 5.76
CA ALA A 134 -15.45 -19.11 5.30
C ALA A 134 -14.02 -18.84 4.84
N VAL A 135 -13.58 -17.59 4.85
CA VAL A 135 -12.21 -17.21 4.47
C VAL A 135 -11.28 -17.52 5.65
N GLU A 136 -10.28 -18.38 5.40
CA GLU A 136 -9.33 -18.77 6.42
C GLU A 136 -8.51 -17.57 6.93
N GLY A 137 -8.28 -17.49 8.24
CA GLY A 137 -7.57 -16.40 8.89
C GLY A 137 -8.37 -15.10 9.00
N PHE A 138 -9.64 -15.09 8.57
CA PHE A 138 -10.52 -13.93 8.75
C PHE A 138 -11.55 -14.16 9.84
N THR A 139 -11.83 -13.10 10.59
CA THR A 139 -12.99 -13.06 11.46
C THR A 139 -13.78 -11.79 11.20
N VAL A 140 -15.12 -11.90 11.30
CA VAL A 140 -16.03 -10.75 11.19
C VAL A 140 -16.39 -10.15 12.55
N LEU A 141 -15.80 -10.68 13.64
CA LEU A 141 -16.05 -10.14 14.98
C LEU A 141 -15.52 -8.71 15.07
N PRO A 142 -16.31 -7.74 15.58
CA PRO A 142 -15.85 -6.36 15.70
C PRO A 142 -14.60 -6.22 16.57
N GLY A 143 -13.75 -5.22 16.28
CA GLY A 143 -12.49 -4.95 16.98
C GLY A 143 -11.26 -4.95 16.07
N GLY A 144 -11.45 -5.14 14.76
CA GLY A 144 -10.41 -4.95 13.75
C GLY A 144 -10.62 -3.65 12.97
N LEU A 145 -9.58 -2.82 12.85
CA LEU A 145 -9.62 -1.55 12.11
C LEU A 145 -8.44 -1.44 11.14
N PRO A 146 -8.63 -0.92 9.91
CA PRO A 146 -7.51 -0.57 9.04
C PRO A 146 -6.78 0.65 9.60
N ILE A 147 -5.46 0.64 9.54
CA ILE A 147 -4.60 1.79 9.88
C ILE A 147 -4.37 2.55 8.58
N ARG A 148 -4.73 3.85 8.56
CA ARG A 148 -4.62 4.69 7.38
C ARG A 148 -3.66 5.84 7.60
N ALA A 149 -2.87 6.11 6.56
CA ALA A 149 -2.11 7.33 6.38
C ALA A 149 -2.70 8.05 5.16
N GLY A 150 -3.40 9.15 5.37
CA GLY A 150 -4.26 9.73 4.32
C GLY A 150 -5.27 8.71 3.80
N ASP A 151 -5.30 8.50 2.49
CA ASP A 151 -6.20 7.54 1.84
C ASP A 151 -5.58 6.12 1.76
N GLU A 152 -4.29 5.97 2.06
CA GLU A 152 -3.59 4.69 1.96
C GLU A 152 -3.77 3.85 3.23
N VAL A 153 -4.06 2.54 3.06
CA VAL A 153 -4.00 1.57 4.16
C VAL A 153 -2.55 1.11 4.33
N VAL A 154 -1.96 1.44 5.47
CA VAL A 154 -0.55 1.12 5.80
C VAL A 154 -0.42 -0.06 6.76
N GLY A 155 -1.54 -0.59 7.24
CA GLY A 155 -1.59 -1.73 8.15
C GLY A 155 -2.98 -1.96 8.72
N GLY A 156 -3.06 -2.81 9.74
CA GLY A 156 -4.28 -3.07 10.50
C GLY A 156 -4.00 -3.32 11.96
N ILE A 157 -4.99 -2.99 12.79
CA ILE A 157 -5.03 -3.31 14.21
C ILE A 157 -6.19 -4.23 14.51
N GLY A 158 -5.98 -5.21 15.38
CA GLY A 158 -7.03 -6.05 15.93
C GLY A 158 -6.91 -6.14 17.44
N VAL A 159 -8.05 -6.06 18.11
CA VAL A 159 -8.17 -6.09 19.58
C VAL A 159 -9.10 -7.22 19.99
N SER A 160 -8.71 -7.96 21.03
CA SER A 160 -9.53 -9.04 21.58
C SER A 160 -9.28 -9.22 23.08
N GLY A 161 -10.33 -9.44 23.85
CA GLY A 161 -10.25 -9.69 25.29
C GLY A 161 -11.36 -9.05 26.09
N ALA A 162 -11.96 -7.97 25.58
CA ALA A 162 -13.12 -7.35 26.22
C ALA A 162 -14.37 -8.24 26.11
N PRO A 163 -15.40 -8.00 26.96
CA PRO A 163 -16.62 -8.79 26.94
C PRO A 163 -17.41 -8.75 25.62
N SER A 164 -17.17 -7.78 24.76
CA SER A 164 -17.78 -7.69 23.44
C SER A 164 -16.80 -7.11 22.41
N GLY A 165 -16.93 -7.54 21.16
CA GLY A 165 -16.14 -7.00 20.06
C GLY A 165 -16.35 -5.50 19.84
N LYS A 166 -17.51 -4.96 20.20
CA LYS A 166 -17.77 -3.52 20.17
C LYS A 166 -16.83 -2.75 21.12
N ILE A 167 -16.61 -3.25 22.32
CA ILE A 167 -15.66 -2.65 23.27
C ILE A 167 -14.24 -2.77 22.72
N ASP A 168 -13.86 -3.91 22.15
CA ASP A 168 -12.57 -4.08 21.49
C ASP A 168 -12.37 -3.01 20.40
N GLU A 169 -13.39 -2.74 19.56
CA GLU A 169 -13.32 -1.75 18.49
C GLU A 169 -13.26 -0.31 19.00
N GLU A 170 -13.96 -0.01 20.11
CA GLU A 170 -13.86 1.28 20.81
C GLU A 170 -12.42 1.53 21.32
N CYS A 171 -11.77 0.51 21.90
CA CYS A 171 -10.39 0.62 22.35
C CYS A 171 -9.42 0.81 21.16
N ALA A 172 -9.61 0.06 20.07
CA ALA A 172 -8.83 0.22 18.85
C ALA A 172 -8.97 1.64 18.28
N THR A 173 -10.20 2.18 18.27
CA THR A 173 -10.48 3.55 17.83
C THR A 173 -9.80 4.59 18.71
N ALA A 174 -9.82 4.41 20.03
CA ALA A 174 -9.15 5.29 20.97
C ALA A 174 -7.62 5.28 20.74
N GLY A 175 -7.02 4.09 20.57
CA GLY A 175 -5.60 3.95 20.28
C GLY A 175 -5.20 4.64 18.96
N LEU A 176 -5.95 4.45 17.88
CA LEU A 176 -5.71 5.15 16.61
C LEU A 176 -5.82 6.67 16.76
N SER A 177 -6.81 7.14 17.52
CA SER A 177 -6.98 8.57 17.79
C SER A 177 -5.80 9.16 18.56
N ALA A 178 -5.25 8.42 19.53
CA ALA A 178 -4.11 8.86 20.32
C ALA A 178 -2.83 9.05 19.50
N ILE A 179 -2.66 8.29 18.41
CA ILE A 179 -1.46 8.37 17.55
C ILE A 179 -1.71 9.09 16.21
N ALA A 180 -2.88 9.69 16.02
CA ALA A 180 -3.25 10.32 14.75
C ALA A 180 -2.24 11.37 14.26
N SER A 181 -1.72 12.21 15.17
CA SER A 181 -0.68 13.20 14.83
C SER A 181 0.65 12.54 14.40
N THR A 182 1.01 11.40 15.00
CA THR A 182 2.21 10.65 14.64
C THR A 182 2.07 10.07 13.23
N ILE A 183 0.91 9.50 12.89
CA ILE A 183 0.64 8.97 11.55
C ILE A 183 0.70 10.09 10.49
N SER A 184 0.06 11.23 10.75
CA SER A 184 0.06 12.39 9.84
C SER A 184 1.47 12.95 9.60
N SER A 185 2.37 12.90 10.60
CA SER A 185 3.74 13.38 10.43
C SER A 185 4.60 12.46 9.55
N ILE A 186 4.27 11.17 9.47
CA ILE A 186 4.95 10.20 8.60
C ILE A 186 4.61 10.49 7.14
N ASP A 187 3.37 10.80 6.84
CA ASP A 187 2.90 11.16 5.49
C ASP A 187 3.66 12.38 4.92
N THR A 188 3.82 13.42 5.73
CA THR A 188 4.50 14.65 5.29
C THR A 188 6.00 14.46 5.08
N SER A 189 6.67 13.63 5.86
CA SER A 189 8.11 13.34 5.71
C SER A 189 8.42 12.52 4.46
N ASN A 190 7.53 11.62 4.07
CA ASN A 190 7.68 10.83 2.85
C ASN A 190 7.43 11.67 1.59
N ALA A 191 6.48 12.59 1.60
CA ALA A 191 6.21 13.52 0.50
C ALA A 191 7.41 14.45 0.24
N SER A 192 8.08 14.95 1.29
CA SER A 192 9.27 15.82 1.15
C SER A 192 10.51 15.06 0.65
N ASN A 193 10.68 13.79 1.02
CA ASN A 193 11.78 12.95 0.52
C ASN A 193 11.59 12.55 -0.96
N GLN A 194 10.38 12.39 -1.45
CA GLN A 194 10.12 12.14 -2.87
C GLN A 194 10.46 13.37 -3.74
N MET A 195 10.19 14.59 -3.28
CA MET A 195 10.53 15.82 -4.03
C MET A 195 12.05 16.05 -4.14
N ASN A 196 12.83 15.59 -3.16
CA ASN A 196 14.28 15.75 -3.17
C ASN A 196 15.02 14.68 -4.00
N ASN A 197 14.37 13.57 -4.32
CA ASN A 197 14.99 12.45 -5.04
C ASN A 197 14.83 12.52 -6.58
N THR A 198 14.06 13.50 -7.10
CA THR A 198 13.91 13.75 -8.54
C THR A 198 15.06 14.54 -9.16
N SER A 199 16.06 14.94 -8.36
CA SER A 199 17.24 15.72 -8.82
C SER A 199 18.54 14.92 -8.84
N VAL A 200 18.52 13.59 -8.83
CA VAL A 200 19.74 12.80 -9.05
C VAL A 200 20.04 12.78 -10.54
N THR A 201 20.74 13.80 -11.01
CA THR A 201 21.48 13.79 -12.26
C THR A 201 22.43 12.59 -12.29
N ASN A 202 22.30 11.78 -13.30
CA ASN A 202 23.14 10.64 -13.63
C ASN A 202 24.65 10.96 -13.52
N PRO A 203 25.43 10.37 -12.59
CA PRO A 203 26.84 10.69 -12.44
C PRO A 203 27.75 9.94 -13.43
N ASN A 204 27.22 9.43 -14.56
CA ASN A 204 27.99 8.55 -15.45
C ASN A 204 28.53 9.24 -16.72
N SER A 205 28.89 10.53 -16.65
CA SER A 205 29.48 11.24 -17.79
C SER A 205 30.96 11.58 -17.63
N ASN A 206 31.71 10.95 -16.71
CA ASN A 206 33.19 11.16 -16.64
C ASN A 206 33.91 9.88 -16.24
N LEU A 207 34.00 8.94 -17.19
CA LEU A 207 34.96 7.84 -17.14
C LEU A 207 35.72 7.73 -18.48
N THR A 208 36.54 8.75 -18.77
CA THR A 208 37.67 8.59 -19.67
C THR A 208 38.89 9.29 -19.07
N SER A 209 39.98 8.55 -19.05
CA SER A 209 41.37 8.96 -18.74
C SER A 209 41.72 9.14 -17.26
N ASN A 210 42.17 8.05 -16.59
CA ASN A 210 43.57 8.03 -16.11
C ASN A 210 43.97 6.58 -15.73
N ALA A 211 44.53 5.90 -16.69
CA ALA A 211 45.42 4.74 -16.46
C ALA A 211 46.83 5.27 -16.26
N ARG A 212 47.52 4.73 -15.29
CA ARG A 212 48.94 4.73 -14.99
C ARG A 212 49.40 5.57 -13.80
N SER A 213 49.73 4.90 -12.73
CA SER A 213 51.14 4.81 -12.27
C SER A 213 51.23 4.09 -10.93
N ASN A 214 51.80 2.91 -10.96
CA ASN A 214 52.81 2.32 -10.09
C ASN A 214 52.92 2.83 -8.64
N ASN A 215 52.82 1.93 -7.65
CA ASN A 215 53.98 1.49 -6.91
C ASN A 215 53.72 0.24 -6.05
N LEU A 216 54.41 -0.82 -6.37
CA LEU A 216 54.76 -1.92 -5.46
C LEU A 216 55.85 -1.44 -4.51
N THR A 217 55.71 -1.69 -3.23
CA THR A 217 56.77 -1.97 -2.23
C THR A 217 56.04 -2.11 -0.89
N SER A 218 56.19 -3.03 -0.11
CA SER A 218 57.07 -4.07 0.33
C SER A 218 56.43 -4.68 1.58
N ILE A 219 56.39 -5.99 1.54
CA ILE A 219 56.18 -6.89 2.68
C ILE A 219 57.34 -6.71 3.63
N GLU A 220 57.07 -6.55 4.92
CA GLU A 220 58.05 -6.94 5.93
C GLU A 220 57.36 -7.54 7.14
N SER A 221 57.87 -8.70 7.46
CA SER A 221 57.53 -9.69 8.45
C SER A 221 58.15 -9.38 9.81
N SER A 222 57.48 -9.84 10.86
CA SER A 222 58.05 -10.44 12.10
C SER A 222 58.39 -9.53 13.29
N PRO A 223 58.50 -10.10 14.49
CA PRO A 223 58.27 -11.47 14.95
C PRO A 223 57.07 -11.60 15.91
#